data_a52a50730640b0c32f0b2fcef2f2b207
#
_entry.id   a52a50730640b0c32f0b2fcef2f2b207
#
_cell.length_a   1.000
_cell.length_b   1.000
_cell.length_c   1.000
_cell.angle_alpha   90.00
_cell.angle_beta   90.00
_cell.angle_gamma   90.00
#
_symmetry.space_group_name_H-M   'P 1'
#
loop_
_entity.id
_entity.type
_entity.pdbx_description
1 polymer ?
#
loop_
_entity_poly.entity_id
_entity_poly.type
_entity_poly.pdbx_seq_one_letter_code
_entity_poly.pdbx_strand_id
1 'polypeptide(L)'
;LRQGKGSINMSQTLEDAEKLFQPLPHVRLGFFPTPFYKLDRLSEKLGVNLYIKRDDFTGMNLFGGNKIRKLEYLLGEAKAFGCEYAITYGATQSNHAMETAAACRRCGIKPILYLTAVVEPDEKDVRANLLLDKILGVELHIVDIKPGETEDEAEARSFQMGAERAAELNASGHPCYDIPMGGASVTGSVGFAHGFVEFQRQLEETGIRADYIFHATGTGGTMAGLAAGRRLVENPAKIISVTVSYKNEAYVKKVEDLANEVLKKIDSPLRVTREDLCIDTGYFAPGYEQPNEAASEAIRLLARTEGLFVDPVYTGKALAGLIDYVRSGKVPQGSNVVFWHTGGATALFAEQEILGDLYQM
;
A
#
# COMPACT_ATOMS: atom_id res chain seq x y z
N LEU A 1 -36.88 -20.30 -6.58
CA LEU A 1 -36.02 -21.18 -5.79
C LEU A 1 -35.07 -20.31 -4.96
N ARG A 2 -35.44 -20.02 -3.69
CA ARG A 2 -34.59 -19.39 -2.69
C ARG A 2 -33.61 -20.45 -2.21
N GLN A 3 -32.37 -20.39 -2.67
CA GLN A 3 -31.28 -21.10 -1.99
C GLN A 3 -30.98 -20.35 -0.68
N GLY A 4 -31.13 -21.04 0.44
CA GLY A 4 -30.80 -20.56 1.77
C GLY A 4 -29.32 -20.19 1.82
N LYS A 5 -29.05 -18.93 2.18
CA LYS A 5 -27.72 -18.53 2.64
C LYS A 5 -27.47 -19.27 3.95
N GLY A 6 -26.71 -20.37 3.89
CA GLY A 6 -26.16 -20.97 5.10
C GLY A 6 -25.38 -19.90 5.85
N SER A 7 -25.65 -19.69 7.11
CA SER A 7 -24.82 -18.85 7.98
C SER A 7 -23.43 -19.47 8.03
N ILE A 8 -22.45 -18.78 7.44
CA ILE A 8 -21.05 -19.17 7.55
C ILE A 8 -20.69 -18.97 9.02
N ASN A 9 -20.34 -20.06 9.69
CA ASN A 9 -19.90 -20.00 11.09
C ASN A 9 -18.47 -19.47 11.10
N MET A 10 -18.30 -18.16 11.32
CA MET A 10 -16.98 -17.55 11.49
C MET A 10 -16.30 -18.10 12.74
N SER A 11 -14.97 -18.22 12.70
CA SER A 11 -14.22 -18.61 13.88
C SER A 11 -14.36 -17.56 15.00
N GLN A 12 -14.39 -18.00 16.24
CA GLN A 12 -14.46 -17.09 17.40
C GLN A 12 -13.27 -16.09 17.40
N THR A 13 -12.09 -16.53 16.98
CA THR A 13 -10.89 -15.71 16.85
C THR A 13 -11.09 -14.55 15.85
N LEU A 14 -11.79 -14.80 14.72
CA LEU A 14 -12.06 -13.78 13.72
C LEU A 14 -13.06 -12.73 14.23
N GLU A 15 -14.12 -13.15 14.91
CA GLU A 15 -15.11 -12.24 15.52
C GLU A 15 -14.47 -11.36 16.61
N ASP A 16 -13.59 -11.93 17.43
CA ASP A 16 -12.91 -11.20 18.50
C ASP A 16 -11.88 -10.22 17.93
N ALA A 17 -11.16 -10.61 16.88
CA ALA A 17 -10.26 -9.70 16.17
C ALA A 17 -11.00 -8.49 15.57
N GLU A 18 -12.17 -8.70 14.96
CA GLU A 18 -12.99 -7.64 14.37
C GLU A 18 -13.43 -6.59 15.40
N LYS A 19 -13.74 -7.00 16.63
CA LYS A 19 -14.17 -6.11 17.72
C LYS A 19 -13.09 -5.12 18.14
N LEU A 20 -11.79 -5.47 17.98
CA LEU A 20 -10.68 -4.62 18.40
C LEU A 20 -10.60 -3.31 17.59
N PHE A 21 -11.15 -3.28 16.39
CA PHE A 21 -11.12 -2.10 15.52
C PHE A 21 -12.30 -1.13 15.76
N GLN A 22 -13.39 -1.59 16.37
CA GLN A 22 -14.62 -0.81 16.56
C GLN A 22 -14.45 0.51 17.35
N PRO A 23 -13.58 0.59 18.40
CA PRO A 23 -13.41 1.82 19.16
C PRO A 23 -12.63 2.91 18.43
N LEU A 24 -11.96 2.59 17.32
CA LEU A 24 -11.05 3.52 16.66
C LEU A 24 -11.80 4.52 15.76
N PRO A 25 -11.41 5.81 15.76
CA PRO A 25 -11.94 6.78 14.82
C PRO A 25 -11.74 6.30 13.38
N HIS A 26 -12.80 6.29 12.59
CA HIS A 26 -12.80 5.72 11.26
C HIS A 26 -13.78 6.47 10.35
N VAL A 27 -13.39 6.71 9.11
CA VAL A 27 -14.22 7.25 8.03
C VAL A 27 -14.34 6.24 6.90
N ARG A 28 -15.50 6.13 6.31
CA ARG A 28 -15.71 5.22 5.18
C ARG A 28 -15.32 5.90 3.86
N LEU A 29 -14.23 5.47 3.27
CA LEU A 29 -13.72 5.95 1.99
C LEU A 29 -13.85 4.90 0.88
N GLY A 30 -13.39 3.70 1.14
CA GLY A 30 -13.31 2.62 0.16
C GLY A 30 -14.54 1.74 0.08
N PHE A 31 -14.46 0.80 -0.87
CA PHE A 31 -15.43 -0.28 -1.07
C PHE A 31 -14.82 -1.60 -0.60
N PHE A 32 -15.24 -2.05 0.57
CA PHE A 32 -14.73 -3.25 1.20
C PHE A 32 -15.87 -4.27 1.43
N PRO A 33 -15.59 -5.58 1.38
CA PRO A 33 -14.29 -6.21 1.13
C PRO A 33 -13.85 -6.04 -0.34
N THR A 34 -12.53 -5.89 -0.56
CA THR A 34 -12.00 -5.89 -1.93
C THR A 34 -12.06 -7.29 -2.53
N PRO A 35 -12.17 -7.45 -3.87
CA PRO A 35 -12.28 -8.75 -4.50
C PRO A 35 -11.09 -9.67 -4.18
N PHE A 36 -11.40 -10.97 -4.01
CA PHE A 36 -10.42 -12.06 -3.85
C PHE A 36 -10.86 -13.22 -4.72
N TYR A 37 -9.99 -13.65 -5.66
CA TYR A 37 -10.30 -14.72 -6.61
C TYR A 37 -9.03 -15.36 -7.20
N LYS A 38 -9.20 -16.52 -7.85
CA LYS A 38 -8.11 -17.26 -8.50
C LYS A 38 -7.79 -16.68 -9.88
N LEU A 39 -6.51 -16.67 -10.22
CA LEU A 39 -5.98 -16.36 -11.55
C LEU A 39 -5.71 -17.68 -12.29
N ASP A 40 -6.70 -18.18 -13.02
CA ASP A 40 -6.68 -19.56 -13.52
C ASP A 40 -5.58 -19.80 -14.54
N ARG A 41 -5.43 -18.92 -15.53
CA ARG A 41 -4.46 -19.09 -16.62
C ARG A 41 -3.02 -18.90 -16.14
N LEU A 42 -2.79 -17.96 -15.24
CA LEU A 42 -1.47 -17.74 -14.67
C LEU A 42 -1.11 -18.86 -13.67
N SER A 43 -2.11 -19.37 -12.94
CA SER A 43 -1.95 -20.57 -12.07
C SER A 43 -1.48 -21.77 -12.86
N GLU A 44 -2.15 -22.09 -13.98
CA GLU A 44 -1.78 -23.19 -14.86
C GLU A 44 -0.35 -23.02 -15.38
N LYS A 45 0.01 -21.82 -15.82
CA LYS A 45 1.33 -21.52 -16.37
C LYS A 45 2.45 -21.62 -15.35
N LEU A 46 2.20 -21.29 -14.10
CA LEU A 46 3.18 -21.32 -13.01
C LEU A 46 3.18 -22.65 -12.23
N GLY A 47 2.12 -23.45 -12.32
CA GLY A 47 1.98 -24.72 -11.59
C GLY A 47 1.67 -24.54 -10.09
N VAL A 48 1.07 -23.43 -9.71
CA VAL A 48 0.60 -23.14 -8.34
C VAL A 48 -0.86 -22.69 -8.38
N ASN A 49 -1.55 -22.67 -7.25
CA ASN A 49 -2.85 -22.03 -7.16
C ASN A 49 -2.64 -20.55 -6.82
N LEU A 50 -2.62 -19.71 -7.82
CA LEU A 50 -2.40 -18.28 -7.65
C LEU A 50 -3.73 -17.55 -7.50
N TYR A 51 -3.87 -16.83 -6.40
CA TYR A 51 -5.00 -15.96 -6.10
C TYR A 51 -4.57 -14.50 -6.07
N ILE A 52 -5.50 -13.59 -6.27
CA ILE A 52 -5.25 -12.16 -6.19
C ILE A 52 -6.21 -11.50 -5.20
N LYS A 53 -5.67 -10.67 -4.30
CA LYS A 53 -6.41 -9.74 -3.44
C LYS A 53 -6.32 -8.35 -4.04
N ARG A 54 -7.47 -7.78 -4.44
CA ARG A 54 -7.57 -6.62 -5.32
C ARG A 54 -7.71 -5.31 -4.55
N ASP A 55 -6.66 -4.87 -3.84
CA ASP A 55 -6.66 -3.56 -3.18
C ASP A 55 -6.47 -2.38 -4.16
N ASP A 56 -6.16 -2.65 -5.42
CA ASP A 56 -6.33 -1.70 -6.51
C ASP A 56 -7.81 -1.33 -6.76
N PHE A 57 -8.75 -2.14 -6.26
CA PHE A 57 -10.21 -1.90 -6.30
C PHE A 57 -10.77 -1.39 -4.98
N THR A 58 -9.97 -0.78 -4.11
CA THR A 58 -10.49 -0.10 -2.92
C THR A 58 -11.49 1.01 -3.27
N GLY A 59 -11.49 1.49 -4.49
CA GLY A 59 -12.43 2.49 -4.96
C GLY A 59 -12.13 3.90 -4.44
N MET A 60 -13.15 4.66 -4.13
CA MET A 60 -13.19 6.06 -3.78
C MET A 60 -13.00 7.00 -4.98
N ASN A 61 -11.96 6.82 -5.77
CA ASN A 61 -11.75 7.46 -7.06
C ASN A 61 -11.53 6.40 -8.15
N LEU A 62 -11.18 6.80 -9.36
CA LEU A 62 -10.96 5.89 -10.50
C LEU A 62 -9.77 4.93 -10.27
N PHE A 63 -8.77 5.36 -9.52
CA PHE A 63 -7.53 4.63 -9.28
C PHE A 63 -7.36 4.34 -7.79
N GLY A 64 -8.12 3.38 -7.27
CA GLY A 64 -7.97 2.91 -5.90
C GLY A 64 -6.58 2.35 -5.61
N GLY A 65 -6.28 2.13 -4.34
CA GLY A 65 -5.00 1.60 -3.90
C GLY A 65 -4.96 1.30 -2.41
N ASN A 66 -3.84 0.79 -1.98
CA ASN A 66 -3.63 0.35 -0.59
C ASN A 66 -3.69 1.49 0.43
N LYS A 67 -3.52 2.73 0.01
CA LYS A 67 -3.52 3.88 0.92
C LYS A 67 -4.91 4.17 1.47
N ILE A 68 -5.97 3.82 0.74
CA ILE A 68 -7.34 4.01 1.19
C ILE A 68 -7.61 3.31 2.52
N ARG A 69 -7.12 2.08 2.72
CA ARG A 69 -7.23 1.38 4.01
C ARG A 69 -6.61 2.16 5.16
N LYS A 70 -5.44 2.79 4.91
CA LYS A 70 -4.74 3.61 5.90
C LYS A 70 -5.46 4.92 6.15
N LEU A 71 -5.92 5.56 5.07
CA LEU A 71 -6.56 6.86 5.10
C LEU A 71 -7.92 6.84 5.81
N GLU A 72 -8.63 5.71 5.81
CA GLU A 72 -9.86 5.58 6.59
C GLU A 72 -9.63 5.83 8.08
N TYR A 73 -8.53 5.34 8.64
CA TYR A 73 -8.16 5.57 10.03
C TYR A 73 -7.47 6.92 10.25
N LEU A 74 -6.54 7.30 9.37
CA LEU A 74 -5.82 8.58 9.47
C LEU A 74 -6.78 9.78 9.40
N LEU A 75 -7.70 9.78 8.43
CA LEU A 75 -8.68 10.86 8.32
C LEU A 75 -9.83 10.72 9.32
N GLY A 76 -10.09 9.52 9.82
CA GLY A 76 -10.95 9.31 11.00
C GLY A 76 -10.40 10.03 12.22
N GLU A 77 -9.11 9.86 12.50
CA GLU A 77 -8.41 10.53 13.60
C GLU A 77 -8.31 12.06 13.37
N ALA A 78 -7.96 12.49 12.14
CA ALA A 78 -7.93 13.91 11.77
C ALA A 78 -9.28 14.60 12.02
N LYS A 79 -10.40 13.96 11.65
CA LYS A 79 -11.75 14.47 11.91
C LYS A 79 -12.09 14.50 13.39
N ALA A 80 -11.70 13.48 14.14
CA ALA A 80 -11.91 13.45 15.59
C ALA A 80 -11.16 14.59 16.30
N PHE A 81 -10.01 15.02 15.75
CA PHE A 81 -9.25 16.19 16.24
C PHE A 81 -9.74 17.52 15.69
N GLY A 82 -10.75 17.54 14.82
CA GLY A 82 -11.30 18.77 14.23
C GLY A 82 -10.35 19.42 13.21
N CYS A 83 -9.47 18.65 12.58
CA CYS A 83 -8.49 19.19 11.61
C CYS A 83 -9.17 19.70 10.35
N GLU A 84 -8.78 20.92 9.92
CA GLU A 84 -9.23 21.54 8.67
C GLU A 84 -8.28 21.24 7.50
N TYR A 85 -7.03 20.99 7.80
CA TYR A 85 -5.97 20.70 6.84
C TYR A 85 -5.33 19.36 7.13
N ALA A 86 -4.77 18.73 6.08
CA ALA A 86 -3.86 17.60 6.21
C ALA A 86 -2.67 17.80 5.27
N ILE A 87 -1.48 17.59 5.81
CA ILE A 87 -0.22 17.65 5.05
C ILE A 87 0.27 16.24 4.83
N THR A 88 0.84 15.97 3.64
CA THR A 88 1.58 14.73 3.39
C THR A 88 2.71 14.93 2.38
N TYR A 89 3.52 13.88 2.20
CA TYR A 89 4.79 13.89 1.49
C TYR A 89 4.88 12.70 0.52
N GLY A 90 5.69 12.85 -0.52
CA GLY A 90 5.98 11.80 -1.48
C GLY A 90 6.85 12.28 -2.63
N ALA A 91 7.12 11.40 -3.61
CA ALA A 91 7.64 11.80 -4.90
C ALA A 91 6.53 12.43 -5.78
N THR A 92 6.90 13.06 -6.89
CA THR A 92 5.95 13.74 -7.79
C THR A 92 4.87 12.81 -8.36
N GLN A 93 5.16 11.52 -8.50
CA GLN A 93 4.19 10.50 -8.93
C GLN A 93 3.66 9.62 -7.79
N SER A 94 3.69 10.14 -6.56
CA SER A 94 3.26 9.39 -5.37
C SER A 94 1.77 9.01 -5.39
N ASN A 95 1.47 7.71 -5.42
CA ASN A 95 0.12 7.20 -5.23
C ASN A 95 -0.44 7.61 -3.85
N HIS A 96 0.42 7.64 -2.82
CA HIS A 96 0.01 8.04 -1.48
C HIS A 96 -0.47 9.50 -1.44
N ALA A 97 0.27 10.42 -2.05
CA ALA A 97 -0.08 11.83 -2.07
C ALA A 97 -1.42 12.06 -2.78
N MET A 98 -1.59 11.48 -3.97
CA MET A 98 -2.83 11.60 -4.76
C MET A 98 -4.03 10.97 -4.01
N GLU A 99 -3.89 9.76 -3.48
CA GLU A 99 -4.98 9.11 -2.72
C GLU A 99 -5.32 9.92 -1.46
N THR A 100 -4.31 10.49 -0.78
CA THR A 100 -4.52 11.38 0.39
C THR A 100 -5.26 12.65 -0.01
N ALA A 101 -4.87 13.30 -1.10
CA ALA A 101 -5.54 14.49 -1.61
C ALA A 101 -7.03 14.24 -1.92
N ALA A 102 -7.31 13.13 -2.64
CA ALA A 102 -8.67 12.73 -2.97
C ALA A 102 -9.50 12.40 -1.72
N ALA A 103 -8.92 11.68 -0.76
CA ALA A 103 -9.57 11.32 0.50
C ALA A 103 -9.87 12.56 1.37
N CYS A 104 -8.93 13.50 1.44
CA CYS A 104 -9.13 14.79 2.14
C CYS A 104 -10.30 15.57 1.55
N ARG A 105 -10.37 15.69 0.20
CA ARG A 105 -11.49 16.36 -0.47
C ARG A 105 -12.82 15.72 -0.12
N ARG A 106 -12.88 14.39 -0.11
CA ARG A 106 -14.10 13.66 0.28
C ARG A 106 -14.48 13.89 1.75
N CYS A 107 -13.51 14.10 2.64
CA CYS A 107 -13.73 14.35 4.05
C CYS A 107 -13.99 15.83 4.39
N GLY A 108 -13.90 16.75 3.42
CA GLY A 108 -13.98 18.18 3.66
C GLY A 108 -12.72 18.77 4.30
N ILE A 109 -11.59 18.07 4.23
CA ILE A 109 -10.28 18.51 4.72
C ILE A 109 -9.48 19.07 3.53
N LYS A 110 -8.73 20.14 3.74
CA LYS A 110 -7.89 20.76 2.71
C LYS A 110 -6.54 20.08 2.62
N PRO A 111 -6.18 19.42 1.48
CA PRO A 111 -4.90 18.74 1.34
C PRO A 111 -3.78 19.71 0.97
N ILE A 112 -2.60 19.47 1.56
CA ILE A 112 -1.33 20.14 1.26
C ILE A 112 -0.31 19.06 0.96
N LEU A 113 0.35 19.13 -0.19
CA LEU A 113 1.31 18.13 -0.64
C LEU A 113 2.70 18.74 -0.80
N TYR A 114 3.70 18.12 -0.20
CA TYR A 114 5.11 18.37 -0.42
C TYR A 114 5.71 17.20 -1.20
N LEU A 115 5.99 17.41 -2.49
CA LEU A 115 6.45 16.37 -3.40
C LEU A 115 7.89 16.58 -3.81
N THR A 116 8.76 15.62 -3.47
CA THR A 116 10.17 15.62 -3.88
C THR A 116 10.27 15.19 -5.34
N ALA A 117 10.98 15.98 -6.15
CA ALA A 117 11.18 15.71 -7.57
C ALA A 117 12.27 14.66 -7.80
N VAL A 118 11.98 13.38 -7.49
CA VAL A 118 12.86 12.23 -7.77
C VAL A 118 13.02 12.05 -9.28
N VAL A 119 11.91 12.14 -10.02
CA VAL A 119 11.88 12.36 -11.47
C VAL A 119 11.35 13.76 -11.68
N GLU A 120 12.10 14.59 -12.40
CA GLU A 120 11.72 15.98 -12.64
C GLU A 120 10.49 16.04 -13.54
N PRO A 121 9.39 16.68 -13.11
CA PRO A 121 8.18 16.74 -13.91
C PRO A 121 8.34 17.70 -15.09
N ASP A 122 7.85 17.31 -16.26
CA ASP A 122 7.70 18.22 -17.38
C ASP A 122 6.59 19.24 -17.08
N GLU A 123 6.95 20.51 -16.90
CA GLU A 123 5.98 21.59 -16.61
C GLU A 123 4.94 21.76 -17.72
N LYS A 124 5.23 21.33 -18.96
CA LYS A 124 4.35 21.45 -20.12
C LYS A 124 3.47 20.24 -20.31
N ASP A 125 3.86 19.08 -19.79
CA ASP A 125 3.15 17.80 -19.97
C ASP A 125 2.97 17.07 -18.63
N VAL A 126 2.16 17.65 -17.78
CA VAL A 126 1.83 17.09 -16.47
C VAL A 126 0.96 15.86 -16.62
N ARG A 127 1.37 14.72 -16.07
CA ARG A 127 0.75 13.41 -16.27
C ARG A 127 0.45 12.68 -14.97
N ALA A 128 -0.29 11.60 -15.10
CA ALA A 128 -0.56 10.60 -14.06
C ALA A 128 -0.96 11.24 -12.72
N ASN A 129 -0.34 10.85 -11.59
CA ASN A 129 -0.73 11.33 -10.27
C ASN A 129 -0.59 12.85 -10.12
N LEU A 130 0.46 13.46 -10.66
CA LEU A 130 0.67 14.90 -10.59
C LEU A 130 -0.46 15.69 -11.29
N LEU A 131 -0.99 15.16 -12.41
CA LEU A 131 -2.15 15.73 -13.08
C LEU A 131 -3.39 15.65 -12.18
N LEU A 132 -3.61 14.50 -11.54
CA LEU A 132 -4.73 14.30 -10.63
C LEU A 132 -4.67 15.24 -9.43
N ASP A 133 -3.48 15.45 -8.86
CA ASP A 133 -3.25 16.39 -7.76
C ASP A 133 -3.61 17.83 -8.15
N LYS A 134 -3.19 18.26 -9.36
CA LYS A 134 -3.58 19.58 -9.90
C LYS A 134 -5.10 19.71 -10.13
N ILE A 135 -5.74 18.67 -10.67
CA ILE A 135 -7.20 18.64 -10.86
C ILE A 135 -7.93 18.71 -9.51
N LEU A 136 -7.40 18.04 -8.48
CA LEU A 136 -7.95 18.09 -7.11
C LEU A 136 -7.80 19.46 -6.46
N GLY A 137 -7.02 20.38 -7.05
CA GLY A 137 -6.83 21.73 -6.55
C GLY A 137 -6.15 21.77 -5.18
N VAL A 138 -5.12 20.94 -4.99
CA VAL A 138 -4.37 20.89 -3.74
C VAL A 138 -3.44 22.10 -3.58
N GLU A 139 -3.07 22.45 -2.35
CA GLU A 139 -1.88 23.27 -2.11
C GLU A 139 -0.65 22.39 -2.37
N LEU A 140 0.05 22.65 -3.49
CA LEU A 140 1.10 21.79 -4.02
C LEU A 140 2.46 22.48 -3.97
N HIS A 141 3.42 21.85 -3.33
CA HIS A 141 4.82 22.27 -3.25
C HIS A 141 5.72 21.19 -3.87
N ILE A 142 6.34 21.50 -5.00
CA ILE A 142 7.40 20.67 -5.60
C ILE A 142 8.72 21.05 -4.96
N VAL A 143 9.44 20.06 -4.46
CA VAL A 143 10.72 20.21 -3.77
C VAL A 143 11.82 19.61 -4.65
N ASP A 144 12.52 20.46 -5.39
CA ASP A 144 13.60 20.02 -6.30
C ASP A 144 14.80 19.47 -5.53
N ILE A 145 15.50 18.52 -6.12
CA ILE A 145 16.79 18.05 -5.59
C ILE A 145 17.86 19.04 -6.04
N LYS A 146 18.50 19.70 -5.07
CA LYS A 146 19.52 20.70 -5.35
C LYS A 146 20.82 20.05 -5.84
N PRO A 147 21.67 20.79 -6.61
CA PRO A 147 22.97 20.29 -7.00
C PRO A 147 23.81 19.81 -5.79
N GLY A 148 24.18 18.52 -5.76
CA GLY A 148 24.94 17.90 -4.68
C GLY A 148 24.12 17.42 -3.48
N GLU A 149 22.80 17.62 -3.49
CA GLU A 149 21.86 17.08 -2.49
C GLU A 149 21.48 15.65 -2.88
N THR A 150 21.35 14.77 -1.90
CA THR A 150 20.79 13.42 -2.10
C THR A 150 19.27 13.46 -2.05
N GLU A 151 18.62 12.40 -2.53
CA GLU A 151 17.17 12.20 -2.42
C GLU A 151 16.69 12.26 -0.96
N ASP A 152 17.40 11.57 -0.05
CA ASP A 152 17.08 11.55 1.38
C ASP A 152 17.16 12.94 2.02
N GLU A 153 18.15 13.78 1.61
CA GLU A 153 18.28 15.15 2.09
C GLU A 153 17.16 16.06 1.56
N ALA A 154 16.76 15.89 0.31
CA ALA A 154 15.62 16.62 -0.26
C ALA A 154 14.30 16.21 0.38
N GLU A 155 14.10 14.91 0.65
CA GLU A 155 12.96 14.43 1.43
C GLU A 155 12.93 15.01 2.85
N ALA A 156 14.06 14.99 3.55
CA ALA A 156 14.15 15.59 4.90
C ALA A 156 13.80 17.09 4.88
N ARG A 157 14.23 17.81 3.84
CA ARG A 157 13.86 19.21 3.64
C ARG A 157 12.36 19.38 3.36
N SER A 158 11.75 18.49 2.59
CA SER A 158 10.30 18.52 2.35
C SER A 158 9.51 18.31 3.65
N PHE A 159 9.95 17.41 4.52
CA PHE A 159 9.34 17.19 5.84
C PHE A 159 9.46 18.42 6.75
N GLN A 160 10.62 19.07 6.74
CA GLN A 160 10.82 20.32 7.50
C GLN A 160 9.86 21.42 7.02
N MET A 161 9.79 21.64 5.70
CA MET A 161 8.87 22.65 5.12
C MET A 161 7.42 22.37 5.48
N GLY A 162 6.99 21.11 5.42
CA GLY A 162 5.63 20.72 5.82
C GLY A 162 5.36 20.93 7.31
N ALA A 163 6.32 20.59 8.18
CA ALA A 163 6.20 20.82 9.61
C ALA A 163 6.10 22.31 9.95
N GLU A 164 6.87 23.17 9.29
CA GLU A 164 6.79 24.65 9.42
C GLU A 164 5.40 25.13 8.99
N ARG A 165 4.87 24.66 7.86
CA ARG A 165 3.53 25.01 7.36
C ARG A 165 2.43 24.55 8.32
N ALA A 166 2.54 23.33 8.87
CA ALA A 166 1.60 22.84 9.88
C ALA A 166 1.61 23.71 11.14
N ALA A 167 2.79 24.15 11.59
CA ALA A 167 2.93 25.03 12.74
C ALA A 167 2.28 26.40 12.49
N GLU A 168 2.47 27.00 11.32
CA GLU A 168 1.82 28.25 10.92
C GLU A 168 0.28 28.14 10.94
N LEU A 169 -0.26 27.08 10.35
CA LEU A 169 -1.69 26.83 10.32
C LEU A 169 -2.26 26.68 11.73
N ASN A 170 -1.63 25.84 12.56
CA ASN A 170 -2.03 25.62 13.95
C ASN A 170 -1.99 26.93 14.77
N ALA A 171 -0.93 27.73 14.60
CA ALA A 171 -0.80 29.04 15.27
C ALA A 171 -1.88 30.04 14.83
N SER A 172 -2.37 29.91 13.60
CA SER A 172 -3.44 30.74 13.04
C SER A 172 -4.85 30.25 13.38
N GLY A 173 -4.98 29.16 14.17
CA GLY A 173 -6.27 28.60 14.59
C GLY A 173 -6.88 27.65 13.55
N HIS A 174 -6.09 27.15 12.60
CA HIS A 174 -6.47 26.18 11.59
C HIS A 174 -5.81 24.83 11.85
N PRO A 175 -6.43 23.92 12.61
CA PRO A 175 -5.82 22.63 12.96
C PRO A 175 -5.42 21.83 11.73
N CYS A 176 -4.15 21.37 11.73
CA CYS A 176 -3.54 20.62 10.63
C CYS A 176 -3.08 19.26 11.11
N TYR A 177 -3.42 18.20 10.36
CA TYR A 177 -3.01 16.83 10.60
C TYR A 177 -1.83 16.45 9.71
N ASP A 178 -0.73 16.01 10.32
CA ASP A 178 0.45 15.57 9.58
C ASP A 178 0.37 14.06 9.30
N ILE A 179 0.31 13.70 8.01
CA ILE A 179 0.27 12.33 7.52
C ILE A 179 1.66 11.97 6.99
N PRO A 180 2.40 11.08 7.65
CA PRO A 180 3.74 10.72 7.20
C PRO A 180 3.70 10.04 5.82
N MET A 181 4.82 10.08 5.11
CA MET A 181 4.99 9.49 3.77
C MET A 181 4.46 8.05 3.74
N GLY A 182 3.65 7.75 2.71
CA GLY A 182 3.02 6.45 2.55
C GLY A 182 1.98 6.09 3.60
N GLY A 183 1.59 7.04 4.48
CA GLY A 183 0.71 6.78 5.63
C GLY A 183 1.31 5.75 6.60
N ALA A 184 2.64 5.68 6.68
CA ALA A 184 3.37 4.69 7.48
C ALA A 184 3.47 5.13 8.95
N SER A 185 2.36 5.06 9.64
CA SER A 185 2.21 5.33 11.07
C SER A 185 1.43 4.19 11.75
N VAL A 186 1.35 4.24 13.06
CA VAL A 186 0.54 3.28 13.84
C VAL A 186 -0.92 3.33 13.36
N THR A 187 -1.51 4.53 13.33
CA THR A 187 -2.91 4.74 12.88
C THR A 187 -3.13 4.26 11.44
N GLY A 188 -2.24 4.61 10.51
CA GLY A 188 -2.36 4.14 9.12
C GLY A 188 -2.21 2.63 8.98
N SER A 189 -1.28 2.02 9.73
CA SER A 189 -1.03 0.58 9.64
C SER A 189 -2.17 -0.26 10.23
N VAL A 190 -2.98 0.28 11.16
CA VAL A 190 -4.23 -0.34 11.62
C VAL A 190 -5.14 -0.72 10.45
N GLY A 191 -5.23 0.13 9.41
CA GLY A 191 -6.03 -0.16 8.22
C GLY A 191 -5.64 -1.46 7.50
N PHE A 192 -4.35 -1.84 7.54
CA PHE A 192 -3.90 -3.12 6.99
C PHE A 192 -4.02 -4.29 7.96
N ALA A 193 -3.96 -4.06 9.27
CA ALA A 193 -4.31 -5.09 10.24
C ALA A 193 -5.79 -5.48 10.10
N HIS A 194 -6.68 -4.51 9.98
CA HIS A 194 -8.10 -4.72 9.69
C HIS A 194 -8.33 -5.37 8.30
N GLY A 195 -7.57 -4.92 7.29
CA GLY A 195 -7.60 -5.52 5.94
C GLY A 195 -7.20 -7.00 5.93
N PHE A 196 -6.30 -7.43 6.83
CA PHE A 196 -5.95 -8.84 6.96
C PHE A 196 -7.08 -9.64 7.63
N VAL A 197 -7.79 -9.07 8.59
CA VAL A 197 -8.98 -9.70 9.20
C VAL A 197 -10.09 -9.88 8.15
N GLU A 198 -10.33 -8.87 7.30
CA GLU A 198 -11.21 -8.97 6.12
C GLU A 198 -10.78 -10.12 5.20
N PHE A 199 -9.49 -10.21 4.89
CA PHE A 199 -8.95 -11.27 4.04
C PHE A 199 -9.11 -12.66 4.66
N GLN A 200 -8.87 -12.81 5.96
CA GLN A 200 -9.10 -14.07 6.68
C GLN A 200 -10.56 -14.53 6.56
N ARG A 201 -11.52 -13.61 6.65
CA ARG A 201 -12.94 -13.91 6.43
C ARG A 201 -13.17 -14.47 5.03
N GLN A 202 -12.57 -13.87 4.00
CA GLN A 202 -12.68 -14.38 2.63
C GLN A 202 -12.03 -15.75 2.45
N LEU A 203 -10.93 -16.04 3.16
CA LEU A 203 -10.33 -17.37 3.18
C LEU A 203 -11.26 -18.42 3.80
N GLU A 204 -11.92 -18.09 4.92
CA GLU A 204 -12.91 -18.97 5.58
C GLU A 204 -14.13 -19.20 4.69
N GLU A 205 -14.67 -18.15 4.08
CA GLU A 205 -15.83 -18.22 3.17
C GLU A 205 -15.56 -19.07 1.92
N THR A 206 -14.33 -19.05 1.42
CA THR A 206 -13.95 -19.80 0.22
C THR A 206 -13.36 -21.17 0.52
N GLY A 207 -13.06 -21.48 1.78
CA GLY A 207 -12.38 -22.71 2.20
C GLY A 207 -10.93 -22.79 1.72
N ILE A 208 -10.32 -21.67 1.35
CA ILE A 208 -8.95 -21.60 0.87
C ILE A 208 -8.00 -21.37 2.05
N ARG A 209 -6.93 -22.16 2.11
CA ARG A 209 -5.81 -21.92 3.02
C ARG A 209 -4.65 -21.35 2.22
N ALA A 210 -4.27 -20.09 2.47
CA ALA A 210 -3.09 -19.49 1.86
C ALA A 210 -1.80 -20.07 2.49
N ASP A 211 -0.83 -20.42 1.65
CA ASP A 211 0.51 -20.83 2.08
C ASP A 211 1.49 -19.65 2.02
N TYR A 212 1.39 -18.82 0.99
CA TYR A 212 2.23 -17.66 0.76
C TYR A 212 1.41 -16.44 0.36
N ILE A 213 1.82 -15.27 0.84
CA ILE A 213 1.25 -13.98 0.47
C ILE A 213 2.38 -13.06 0.02
N PHE A 214 2.30 -12.55 -1.21
CA PHE A 214 3.28 -11.60 -1.74
C PHE A 214 2.68 -10.21 -1.87
N HIS A 215 3.42 -9.20 -1.47
CA HIS A 215 3.05 -7.80 -1.69
C HIS A 215 4.29 -6.90 -1.86
N ALA A 216 4.08 -5.72 -2.45
CA ALA A 216 5.12 -4.68 -2.52
C ALA A 216 5.23 -3.92 -1.19
N THR A 217 6.47 -3.58 -0.78
CA THR A 217 6.71 -2.74 0.39
C THR A 217 7.71 -1.63 0.09
N GLY A 218 7.39 -0.40 0.50
CA GLY A 218 8.26 0.78 0.47
C GLY A 218 8.51 1.30 1.89
N THR A 219 7.62 2.12 2.43
CA THR A 219 7.75 2.74 3.77
C THR A 219 7.53 1.78 4.94
N GLY A 220 6.97 0.58 4.70
CA GLY A 220 6.78 -0.47 5.70
C GLY A 220 5.41 -0.51 6.39
N GLY A 221 4.59 0.55 6.29
CA GLY A 221 3.31 0.58 7.00
C GLY A 221 2.30 -0.50 6.57
N THR A 222 2.27 -0.86 5.28
CA THR A 222 1.45 -1.99 4.78
C THR A 222 1.94 -3.32 5.36
N MET A 223 3.25 -3.55 5.32
CA MET A 223 3.88 -4.75 5.87
C MET A 223 3.61 -4.90 7.37
N ALA A 224 3.79 -3.83 8.15
CA ALA A 224 3.53 -3.82 9.58
C ALA A 224 2.08 -4.19 9.91
N GLY A 225 1.13 -3.58 9.18
CA GLY A 225 -0.30 -3.89 9.36
C GLY A 225 -0.65 -5.33 8.98
N LEU A 226 -0.15 -5.83 7.83
CA LEU A 226 -0.37 -7.22 7.42
C LEU A 226 0.21 -8.21 8.44
N ALA A 227 1.41 -7.97 8.97
CA ALA A 227 2.03 -8.82 9.99
C ALA A 227 1.20 -8.82 11.29
N ALA A 228 0.75 -7.65 11.75
CA ALA A 228 -0.12 -7.52 12.93
C ALA A 228 -1.45 -8.26 12.72
N GLY A 229 -2.12 -8.04 11.58
CA GLY A 229 -3.39 -8.70 11.26
C GLY A 229 -3.26 -10.22 11.13
N ARG A 230 -2.19 -10.70 10.48
CA ARG A 230 -1.87 -12.14 10.42
C ARG A 230 -1.76 -12.76 11.81
N ARG A 231 -1.13 -12.04 12.73
CA ARG A 231 -0.94 -12.49 14.12
C ARG A 231 -2.25 -12.52 14.90
N LEU A 232 -3.13 -11.54 14.67
CA LEU A 232 -4.47 -11.48 15.31
C LEU A 232 -5.33 -12.69 15.02
N VAL A 233 -5.30 -13.18 13.78
CA VAL A 233 -6.15 -14.29 13.31
C VAL A 233 -5.39 -15.61 13.21
N GLU A 234 -4.17 -15.67 13.75
CA GLU A 234 -3.31 -16.86 13.77
C GLU A 234 -3.15 -17.54 12.39
N ASN A 235 -3.15 -16.73 11.31
CA ASN A 235 -3.02 -17.26 9.96
C ASN A 235 -1.59 -17.81 9.73
N PRO A 236 -1.43 -19.03 9.22
CA PRO A 236 -0.12 -19.68 9.06
C PRO A 236 0.66 -19.20 7.83
N ALA A 237 0.04 -18.47 6.91
CA ALA A 237 0.67 -18.08 5.65
C ALA A 237 1.97 -17.29 5.87
N LYS A 238 2.98 -17.54 5.05
CA LYS A 238 4.20 -16.77 5.01
C LYS A 238 3.99 -15.51 4.17
N ILE A 239 4.10 -14.33 4.79
CA ILE A 239 4.03 -13.06 4.07
C ILE A 239 5.43 -12.72 3.55
N ILE A 240 5.58 -12.57 2.22
CA ILE A 240 6.81 -12.17 1.55
C ILE A 240 6.64 -10.73 1.08
N SER A 241 7.38 -9.82 1.70
CA SER A 241 7.35 -8.39 1.42
C SER A 241 8.50 -8.04 0.48
N VAL A 242 8.19 -7.82 -0.80
CA VAL A 242 9.19 -7.46 -1.82
C VAL A 242 9.43 -5.96 -1.78
N THR A 243 10.68 -5.54 -1.55
CA THR A 243 11.01 -4.12 -1.44
C THR A 243 11.16 -3.47 -2.82
N VAL A 244 10.82 -2.19 -2.88
CA VAL A 244 10.94 -1.36 -4.10
C VAL A 244 12.14 -0.42 -4.08
N SER A 245 12.89 -0.42 -2.98
CA SER A 245 14.15 0.29 -2.80
C SER A 245 15.02 -0.47 -1.79
N TYR A 246 16.29 -0.09 -1.65
CA TYR A 246 17.19 -0.70 -0.68
C TYR A 246 16.63 -0.61 0.76
N LYS A 247 16.69 -1.71 1.49
CA LYS A 247 16.30 -1.81 2.90
C LYS A 247 17.34 -2.61 3.69
N ASN A 248 17.58 -2.19 4.91
CA ASN A 248 18.54 -2.82 5.83
C ASN A 248 17.84 -3.36 7.10
N GLU A 249 18.59 -3.92 8.03
CA GLU A 249 18.04 -4.46 9.29
C GLU A 249 17.38 -3.39 10.18
N ALA A 250 17.82 -2.12 10.11
CA ALA A 250 17.15 -1.04 10.84
C ALA A 250 15.72 -0.81 10.34
N TYR A 251 15.51 -0.95 9.03
CA TYR A 251 14.15 -0.93 8.45
C TYR A 251 13.31 -2.09 8.96
N VAL A 252 13.86 -3.31 9.02
CA VAL A 252 13.14 -4.49 9.54
C VAL A 252 12.72 -4.27 10.98
N LYS A 253 13.63 -3.76 11.81
CA LYS A 253 13.34 -3.41 13.20
C LYS A 253 12.26 -2.34 13.31
N LYS A 254 12.31 -1.29 12.48
CA LYS A 254 11.25 -0.27 12.40
C LYS A 254 9.89 -0.88 12.09
N VAL A 255 9.81 -1.83 11.16
CA VAL A 255 8.55 -2.50 10.79
C VAL A 255 8.05 -3.39 11.92
N GLU A 256 8.93 -4.13 12.60
CA GLU A 256 8.59 -4.93 13.78
C GLU A 256 8.00 -4.06 14.90
N ASP A 257 8.67 -2.96 15.22
CA ASP A 257 8.22 -2.03 16.25
C ASP A 257 6.86 -1.41 15.86
N LEU A 258 6.70 -0.99 14.61
CA LEU A 258 5.45 -0.45 14.09
C LEU A 258 4.31 -1.46 14.19
N ALA A 259 4.54 -2.74 13.83
CA ALA A 259 3.54 -3.80 13.95
C ALA A 259 3.11 -4.03 15.41
N ASN A 260 4.07 -3.99 16.34
CA ASN A 260 3.79 -4.12 17.77
C ASN A 260 3.03 -2.92 18.34
N GLU A 261 3.33 -1.70 17.89
CA GLU A 261 2.55 -0.51 18.28
C GLU A 261 1.13 -0.54 17.67
N VAL A 262 0.93 -1.14 16.49
CA VAL A 262 -0.42 -1.39 15.93
C VAL A 262 -1.20 -2.32 16.85
N LEU A 263 -0.62 -3.46 17.26
CA LEU A 263 -1.26 -4.40 18.17
C LEU A 263 -1.62 -3.75 19.51
N LYS A 264 -0.72 -2.94 20.06
CA LYS A 264 -0.95 -2.18 21.28
C LYS A 264 -2.07 -1.13 21.13
N LYS A 265 -2.14 -0.42 19.98
CA LYS A 265 -3.18 0.58 19.71
C LYS A 265 -4.58 -0.02 19.69
N ILE A 266 -4.71 -1.29 19.32
CA ILE A 266 -5.98 -2.03 19.31
C ILE A 266 -6.16 -2.92 20.57
N ASP A 267 -5.43 -2.66 21.63
CA ASP A 267 -5.48 -3.38 22.90
C ASP A 267 -5.24 -4.90 22.80
N SER A 268 -4.45 -5.34 21.81
CA SER A 268 -4.07 -6.75 21.67
C SER A 268 -2.80 -7.08 22.46
N PRO A 269 -2.76 -8.17 23.24
CA PRO A 269 -1.57 -8.61 23.97
C PRO A 269 -0.56 -9.36 23.07
N LEU A 270 -0.92 -9.65 21.82
CA LEU A 270 -0.10 -10.40 20.89
C LEU A 270 1.13 -9.61 20.46
N ARG A 271 2.13 -10.31 19.92
CA ARG A 271 3.36 -9.70 19.44
C ARG A 271 3.78 -10.28 18.09
N VAL A 272 4.30 -9.40 17.23
CA VAL A 272 5.05 -9.72 16.02
C VAL A 272 6.54 -9.76 16.40
N THR A 273 7.25 -10.75 15.90
CA THR A 273 8.70 -10.92 16.11
C THR A 273 9.43 -10.80 14.77
N ARG A 274 10.77 -10.74 14.83
CA ARG A 274 11.61 -10.69 13.62
C ARG A 274 11.35 -11.87 12.66
N GLU A 275 11.07 -13.05 13.21
CA GLU A 275 10.78 -14.27 12.44
C GLU A 275 9.45 -14.21 11.67
N ASP A 276 8.52 -13.38 12.11
CA ASP A 276 7.26 -13.15 11.41
C ASP A 276 7.42 -12.31 10.13
N LEU A 277 8.57 -11.63 9.99
CA LEU A 277 8.84 -10.69 8.91
C LEU A 277 9.78 -11.28 7.87
N CYS A 278 9.27 -11.55 6.67
CA CYS A 278 10.08 -11.98 5.54
C CYS A 278 10.16 -10.85 4.50
N ILE A 279 11.33 -10.26 4.38
CA ILE A 279 11.61 -9.16 3.46
C ILE A 279 12.56 -9.67 2.37
N ASP A 280 12.21 -9.43 1.11
CA ASP A 280 13.08 -9.72 -0.02
C ASP A 280 13.50 -8.42 -0.71
N THR A 281 14.80 -8.19 -0.77
CA THR A 281 15.43 -7.02 -1.40
C THR A 281 16.04 -7.34 -2.76
N GLY A 282 15.74 -8.47 -3.36
CA GLY A 282 16.35 -8.95 -4.60
C GLY A 282 15.79 -8.34 -5.89
N TYR A 283 14.66 -7.60 -5.82
CA TYR A 283 13.89 -7.20 -7.00
C TYR A 283 13.73 -5.69 -7.19
N PHE A 284 14.35 -4.86 -6.35
CA PHE A 284 14.18 -3.40 -6.44
C PHE A 284 15.09 -2.72 -7.46
N ALA A 285 16.22 -3.35 -7.82
CA ALA A 285 17.24 -2.73 -8.65
C ALA A 285 16.70 -2.29 -10.04
N PRO A 286 17.19 -1.17 -10.60
CA PRO A 286 18.29 -0.36 -10.07
C PRO A 286 17.88 0.61 -8.94
N GLY A 287 16.58 0.91 -8.74
CA GLY A 287 16.13 1.81 -7.68
C GLY A 287 14.63 2.06 -7.67
N TYR A 288 14.20 2.98 -6.81
CA TYR A 288 12.83 3.48 -6.76
C TYR A 288 12.51 4.31 -8.01
N GLU A 289 11.29 4.19 -8.54
CA GLU A 289 10.86 4.83 -9.81
C GLU A 289 11.79 4.56 -11.02
N GLN A 290 12.64 3.54 -10.92
CA GLN A 290 13.50 3.11 -12.01
C GLN A 290 12.97 1.83 -12.67
N PRO A 291 13.04 1.72 -14.01
CA PRO A 291 12.63 0.54 -14.75
C PRO A 291 13.38 -0.71 -14.32
N ASN A 292 12.70 -1.85 -14.38
CA ASN A 292 13.24 -3.16 -14.02
C ASN A 292 12.74 -4.20 -15.02
N GLU A 293 13.63 -4.89 -15.71
CA GLU A 293 13.29 -5.85 -16.77
C GLU A 293 12.39 -6.99 -16.25
N ALA A 294 12.69 -7.52 -15.06
CA ALA A 294 11.87 -8.59 -14.47
C ALA A 294 10.45 -8.10 -14.13
N ALA A 295 10.32 -6.84 -13.68
CA ALA A 295 9.01 -6.22 -13.46
C ALA A 295 8.26 -6.04 -14.78
N SER A 296 8.94 -5.60 -15.84
CA SER A 296 8.34 -5.44 -17.17
C SER A 296 7.87 -6.78 -17.75
N GLU A 297 8.66 -7.86 -17.58
CA GLU A 297 8.23 -9.23 -17.96
C GLU A 297 6.96 -9.64 -17.17
N ALA A 298 6.95 -9.41 -15.86
CA ALA A 298 5.82 -9.75 -14.99
C ALA A 298 4.55 -8.99 -15.37
N ILE A 299 4.67 -7.68 -15.67
CA ILE A 299 3.55 -6.83 -16.14
C ILE A 299 2.98 -7.41 -17.45
N ARG A 300 3.83 -7.68 -18.45
CA ARG A 300 3.39 -8.26 -19.72
C ARG A 300 2.77 -9.65 -19.54
N LEU A 301 3.37 -10.47 -18.68
CA LEU A 301 2.87 -11.81 -18.40
C LEU A 301 1.46 -11.77 -17.82
N LEU A 302 1.23 -10.99 -16.76
CA LEU A 302 -0.08 -10.85 -16.13
C LEU A 302 -1.11 -10.27 -17.11
N ALA A 303 -0.75 -9.22 -17.85
CA ALA A 303 -1.64 -8.59 -18.81
C ALA A 303 -2.07 -9.56 -19.92
N ARG A 304 -1.14 -10.35 -20.44
CA ARG A 304 -1.40 -11.28 -21.55
C ARG A 304 -2.10 -12.58 -21.14
N THR A 305 -2.04 -12.94 -19.86
CA THR A 305 -2.71 -14.15 -19.34
C THR A 305 -4.07 -13.83 -18.73
N GLU A 306 -4.17 -12.77 -17.94
CA GLU A 306 -5.36 -12.49 -17.12
C GLU A 306 -6.06 -11.17 -17.49
N GLY A 307 -5.48 -10.36 -18.38
CA GLY A 307 -6.01 -9.04 -18.72
C GLY A 307 -5.94 -8.03 -17.58
N LEU A 308 -5.01 -8.24 -16.63
CA LEU A 308 -4.80 -7.39 -15.45
C LEU A 308 -3.51 -6.61 -15.56
N PHE A 309 -3.48 -5.43 -14.94
CA PHE A 309 -2.31 -4.56 -14.96
C PHE A 309 -1.75 -4.35 -13.57
N VAL A 310 -0.43 -4.40 -13.46
CA VAL A 310 0.37 -4.00 -12.30
C VAL A 310 1.33 -2.88 -12.73
N ASP A 311 1.78 -2.07 -11.79
CA ASP A 311 2.62 -0.92 -12.07
C ASP A 311 4.13 -1.27 -12.09
N PRO A 312 4.98 -0.47 -12.77
CA PRO A 312 6.41 -0.74 -12.83
C PRO A 312 7.18 -0.42 -11.54
N VAL A 313 6.63 0.42 -10.65
CA VAL A 313 7.34 0.92 -9.46
C VAL A 313 7.21 -0.06 -8.28
N TYR A 314 6.01 -0.57 -8.03
CA TYR A 314 5.68 -1.39 -6.85
C TYR A 314 5.25 -2.80 -7.22
N THR A 315 4.07 -2.94 -7.79
CA THR A 315 3.40 -4.23 -7.90
C THR A 315 4.00 -5.11 -8.98
N GLY A 316 4.59 -4.54 -10.01
CA GLY A 316 5.36 -5.30 -11.01
C GLY A 316 6.62 -5.95 -10.42
N LYS A 317 7.36 -5.22 -9.57
CA LYS A 317 8.53 -5.77 -8.85
C LYS A 317 8.13 -6.89 -7.88
N ALA A 318 7.02 -6.71 -7.16
CA ALA A 318 6.51 -7.73 -6.25
C ALA A 318 6.03 -8.99 -6.99
N LEU A 319 5.37 -8.81 -8.13
CA LEU A 319 4.94 -9.93 -8.97
C LEU A 319 6.13 -10.65 -9.61
N ALA A 320 7.18 -9.93 -10.03
CA ALA A 320 8.43 -10.52 -10.50
C ALA A 320 9.07 -11.41 -9.41
N GLY A 321 9.10 -10.93 -8.17
CA GLY A 321 9.56 -11.72 -7.03
C GLY A 321 8.74 -12.99 -6.82
N LEU A 322 7.40 -12.89 -6.87
CA LEU A 322 6.52 -14.06 -6.78
C LEU A 322 6.83 -15.07 -7.88
N ILE A 323 6.93 -14.63 -9.13
CA ILE A 323 7.20 -15.50 -10.27
C ILE A 323 8.55 -16.21 -10.12
N ASP A 324 9.59 -15.47 -9.69
CA ASP A 324 10.91 -16.06 -9.45
C ASP A 324 10.89 -17.10 -8.31
N TYR A 325 10.19 -16.82 -7.21
CA TYR A 325 10.03 -17.78 -6.11
C TYR A 325 9.38 -19.08 -6.55
N VAL A 326 8.41 -19.02 -7.44
CA VAL A 326 7.77 -20.21 -8.00
C VAL A 326 8.71 -20.93 -8.98
N ARG A 327 9.33 -20.21 -9.91
CA ARG A 327 10.23 -20.77 -10.93
C ARG A 327 11.49 -21.39 -10.31
N SER A 328 12.02 -20.79 -9.25
CA SER A 328 13.19 -21.29 -8.52
C SER A 328 12.88 -22.42 -7.52
N GLY A 329 11.60 -22.78 -7.33
CA GLY A 329 11.16 -23.80 -6.38
C GLY A 329 11.18 -23.38 -4.92
N LYS A 330 11.40 -22.11 -4.60
CA LYS A 330 11.25 -21.56 -3.24
C LYS A 330 9.80 -21.63 -2.76
N VAL A 331 8.85 -21.53 -3.69
CA VAL A 331 7.44 -21.85 -3.50
C VAL A 331 7.16 -23.20 -4.18
N PRO A 332 6.77 -24.24 -3.42
CA PRO A 332 6.51 -25.57 -3.98
C PRO A 332 5.33 -25.54 -4.97
N GLN A 333 5.39 -26.47 -5.95
CA GLN A 333 4.29 -26.69 -6.88
C GLN A 333 2.99 -27.05 -6.14
N GLY A 334 1.87 -26.57 -6.64
CA GLY A 334 0.55 -26.79 -6.03
C GLY A 334 0.24 -25.95 -4.80
N SER A 335 1.19 -25.12 -4.31
CA SER A 335 0.94 -24.19 -3.19
C SER A 335 -0.18 -23.19 -3.52
N ASN A 336 -0.91 -22.77 -2.50
CA ASN A 336 -1.87 -21.66 -2.57
C ASN A 336 -1.14 -20.33 -2.33
N VAL A 337 -0.93 -19.56 -3.38
CA VAL A 337 -0.17 -18.31 -3.35
C VAL A 337 -1.14 -17.14 -3.56
N VAL A 338 -1.03 -16.12 -2.73
CA VAL A 338 -1.83 -14.90 -2.85
C VAL A 338 -0.92 -13.75 -3.26
N PHE A 339 -1.27 -13.07 -4.33
CA PHE A 339 -0.70 -11.80 -4.72
C PHE A 339 -1.61 -10.68 -4.18
N TRP A 340 -1.11 -9.88 -3.24
CA TRP A 340 -1.84 -8.72 -2.73
C TRP A 340 -1.54 -7.51 -3.61
N HIS A 341 -2.44 -7.24 -4.54
CA HIS A 341 -2.31 -6.16 -5.51
C HIS A 341 -2.66 -4.82 -4.86
N THR A 342 -1.63 -4.05 -4.55
CA THR A 342 -1.74 -2.80 -3.79
C THR A 342 -2.07 -1.54 -4.62
N GLY A 343 -2.34 -1.68 -5.90
CA GLY A 343 -2.67 -0.55 -6.79
C GLY A 343 -1.47 -0.04 -7.58
N GLY A 344 -1.45 1.26 -7.86
CA GLY A 344 -0.35 1.94 -8.55
C GLY A 344 -0.50 2.07 -10.06
N ALA A 345 -1.65 1.73 -10.64
CA ALA A 345 -1.87 1.70 -12.09
C ALA A 345 -1.61 3.04 -12.80
N THR A 346 -1.69 4.17 -12.11
CA THR A 346 -1.39 5.51 -12.67
C THR A 346 0.03 5.62 -13.17
N ALA A 347 1.00 4.88 -12.59
CA ALA A 347 2.39 4.87 -13.06
C ALA A 347 2.53 4.34 -14.49
N LEU A 348 1.56 3.59 -15.01
CA LEU A 348 1.52 3.17 -16.43
C LEU A 348 1.26 4.33 -17.41
N PHE A 349 0.90 5.49 -16.90
CA PHE A 349 0.65 6.72 -17.68
C PHE A 349 1.64 7.84 -17.31
N ALA A 350 2.73 7.48 -16.63
CA ALA A 350 3.78 8.41 -16.20
C ALA A 350 4.84 8.64 -17.31
N GLU A 351 5.97 9.19 -16.93
CA GLU A 351 7.08 9.53 -17.80
C GLU A 351 7.87 8.27 -18.23
N GLN A 352 8.59 8.40 -19.36
CA GLN A 352 9.40 7.32 -19.93
C GLN A 352 10.46 6.78 -18.96
N GLU A 353 11.02 7.64 -18.12
CA GLU A 353 12.00 7.29 -17.09
C GLU A 353 11.48 6.26 -16.09
N ILE A 354 10.16 6.27 -15.84
CA ILE A 354 9.50 5.30 -14.96
C ILE A 354 9.07 4.05 -15.74
N LEU A 355 8.63 4.23 -16.98
CA LEU A 355 8.07 3.14 -17.80
C LEU A 355 9.14 2.24 -18.43
N GLY A 356 10.29 2.82 -18.78
CA GLY A 356 11.40 2.10 -19.39
C GLY A 356 10.98 1.38 -20.67
N ASP A 357 11.25 0.07 -20.76
CA ASP A 357 10.96 -0.75 -21.93
C ASP A 357 9.45 -1.03 -22.15
N LEU A 358 8.59 -0.76 -21.17
CA LEU A 358 7.13 -0.80 -21.33
C LEU A 358 6.62 0.29 -22.28
N TYR A 359 7.36 1.38 -22.42
CA TYR A 359 7.04 2.47 -23.33
C TYR A 359 7.34 2.13 -24.80
N GLN A 360 8.32 1.28 -25.02
CA GLN A 360 8.76 0.83 -26.33
C GLN A 360 8.01 -0.46 -26.70
N MET A 361 7.24 -0.45 -27.77
CA MET A 361 6.56 -1.63 -28.31
C MET A 361 7.33 -2.25 -29.46
#